data_605177aa82aaf5acef257d1178338ce3
#
_entry.id   605177aa82aaf5acef257d1178338ce3
#
_cell.length_a   1.000
_cell.length_b   1.000
_cell.length_c   1.000
_cell.angle_alpha   90.00
_cell.angle_beta   90.00
_cell.angle_gamma   90.00
#
_symmetry.space_group_name_H-M   'P 1'
#
loop_
_entity.id
_entity.type
_entity.pdbx_description
1 polymer ?
#
loop_
_entity_poly.entity_id
_entity_poly.type
_entity_poly.pdbx_seq_one_letter_code
_entity_poly.pdbx_strand_id
1 'polypeptide(L)' 'LEEIAEHLGVHKDTIRAWIKKGTIPYYKIGRQYKFKLTEVDAWVESGQSADADK' A
#
# COMPACT_ATOMS: atom_id res chain seq x y z
N LEU A 1 -7.40 0.78 5.45
CA LEU A 1 -6.64 1.66 4.57
C LEU A 1 -5.79 2.64 5.35
N GLU A 2 -6.39 3.26 6.37
CA GLU A 2 -5.64 4.22 7.17
C GLU A 2 -4.55 3.56 7.99
N GLU A 3 -4.79 2.31 8.40
CA GLU A 3 -3.80 1.60 9.19
C GLU A 3 -2.52 1.35 8.39
N ILE A 4 -2.67 0.96 7.13
CA ILE A 4 -1.50 0.69 6.33
C ILE A 4 -0.77 1.99 5.99
N ALA A 5 -1.50 3.07 5.80
CA ALA A 5 -0.88 4.36 5.53
C ALA A 5 -0.03 4.79 6.72
N GLU A 6 -0.57 4.61 7.92
CA GLU A 6 0.15 4.96 9.13
C GLU A 6 1.37 4.06 9.33
N HIS A 7 1.20 2.78 9.04
CA HIS A 7 2.29 1.82 9.15
C HIS A 7 3.46 2.19 8.26
N LEU A 8 3.16 2.65 7.06
CA LEU A 8 4.19 3.00 6.08
C LEU A 8 4.65 4.45 6.20
N GLY A 9 3.95 5.25 6.99
CA GLY A 9 4.29 6.65 7.15
C GLY A 9 3.98 7.49 5.94
N VAL A 10 2.92 7.14 5.21
CA VAL A 10 2.51 7.89 4.03
C VAL A 10 1.05 8.30 4.16
N HIS A 11 0.63 9.21 3.32
CA HIS A 11 -0.75 9.66 3.33
C HIS A 11 -1.66 8.58 2.72
N LYS A 12 -2.90 8.52 3.20
CA LYS A 12 -3.84 7.53 2.70
C LYS A 12 -4.10 7.69 1.20
N ASP A 13 -4.01 8.91 0.70
CA ASP A 13 -4.20 9.14 -0.72
C ASP A 13 -3.11 8.48 -1.54
N THR A 14 -1.91 8.39 -1.00
CA THR A 14 -0.82 7.68 -1.64
C THR A 14 -1.15 6.20 -1.78
N ILE A 15 -1.72 5.63 -0.72
CA ILE A 15 -2.13 4.22 -0.77
C ILE A 15 -3.19 4.01 -1.84
N ARG A 16 -4.14 4.91 -1.92
CA ARG A 16 -5.19 4.79 -2.93
C ARG A 16 -4.62 4.85 -4.34
N ALA A 17 -3.64 5.72 -4.54
CA ALA A 17 -2.99 5.81 -5.85
C ALA A 17 -2.29 4.52 -6.19
N TRP A 18 -1.61 3.91 -5.22
CA TRP A 18 -0.94 2.65 -5.45
C TRP A 18 -1.92 1.53 -5.77
N ILE A 19 -3.07 1.52 -5.09
CA ILE A 19 -4.10 0.53 -5.37
C ILE A 19 -4.63 0.72 -6.78
N LYS A 20 -4.86 1.95 -7.16
CA LYS A 20 -5.39 2.26 -8.49
C LYS A 20 -4.43 1.83 -9.57
N LYS A 21 -3.13 1.98 -9.32
CA LYS A 21 -2.11 1.53 -10.26
C LYS A 21 -1.89 0.03 -10.22
N GLY A 22 -2.34 -0.61 -9.14
CA GLY A 22 -2.13 -2.03 -8.99
C GLY A 22 -0.71 -2.38 -8.60
N THR A 23 0.01 -1.46 -7.96
CA THR A 23 1.41 -1.70 -7.59
C THR A 23 1.55 -2.30 -6.21
N ILE A 24 0.69 -1.92 -5.27
CA ILE A 24 0.77 -2.41 -3.89
C ILE A 24 0.01 -3.73 -3.77
N PRO A 25 0.56 -4.71 -3.04
CA PRO A 25 -0.17 -5.95 -2.81
C PRO A 25 -1.36 -5.70 -1.89
N TYR A 26 -2.56 -5.94 -2.40
CA TYR A 26 -3.76 -5.72 -1.62
C TYR A 26 -4.78 -6.80 -1.91
N TYR A 27 -5.73 -6.93 -0.99
CA TYR A 27 -6.84 -7.87 -1.11
C TYR A 27 -8.13 -7.10 -0.95
N LYS A 28 -9.03 -7.27 -1.89
CA LYS A 28 -10.33 -6.63 -1.80
C LYS A 28 -11.35 -7.63 -1.31
N ILE A 29 -11.93 -7.35 -0.14
CA ILE A 29 -12.93 -8.22 0.46
C ILE A 29 -14.19 -7.38 0.63
N GLY A 30 -15.21 -7.70 -0.18
CA GLY A 30 -16.41 -6.90 -0.16
C GLY A 30 -16.11 -5.49 -0.62
N ARG A 31 -16.31 -4.53 0.26
CA ARG A 31 -16.06 -3.12 -0.05
C ARG A 31 -14.78 -2.61 0.59
N GLN A 32 -14.01 -3.50 1.22
CA GLN A 32 -12.84 -3.09 1.96
C GLN A 32 -11.58 -3.59 1.30
N TYR A 33 -10.53 -2.81 1.45
CA TYR A 33 -9.20 -3.23 1.02
C TYR A 33 -8.44 -3.72 2.25
N LYS A 34 -7.85 -4.88 2.12
CA LYS A 34 -7.07 -5.48 3.20
C LYS A 34 -5.64 -5.67 2.73
N PHE A 35 -4.73 -5.57 3.66
CA PHE A 35 -3.31 -5.69 3.38
C PHE A 35 -2.67 -6.63 4.37
N LYS A 36 -1.72 -7.43 3.88
CA LYS A 36 -0.88 -8.22 4.76
C LYS A 36 0.41 -7.45 4.99
N LEU A 37 0.67 -7.13 6.25
CA LEU A 37 1.82 -6.29 6.57
C LEU A 37 3.11 -6.93 6.11
N THR A 38 3.23 -8.26 6.23
CA THR A 38 4.44 -8.94 5.78
C THR A 38 4.68 -8.76 4.28
N GLU A 39 3.61 -8.85 3.51
CA GLU A 39 3.72 -8.68 2.07
C GLU A 39 4.01 -7.24 1.70
N VAL A 40 3.35 -6.32 2.40
CA VAL A 40 3.55 -4.90 2.13
C VAL A 40 4.97 -4.49 2.49
N ASP A 41 5.47 -4.97 3.62
CA ASP A 41 6.82 -4.66 4.02
C ASP A 41 7.84 -5.18 3.02
N ALA A 42 7.64 -6.40 2.54
CA ALA A 42 8.53 -6.97 1.54
C ALA A 42 8.48 -6.16 0.25
N TRP A 43 7.29 -5.71 -0.12
CA TRP A 43 7.12 -4.91 -1.32
C TRP A 43 7.87 -3.57 -1.19
N VAL A 44 7.75 -2.95 -0.02
CA VAL A 44 8.46 -1.69 0.24
C VAL A 44 9.96 -1.91 0.21
N GLU A 45 10.43 -2.98 0.83
CA GLU A 45 11.86 -3.27 0.90
C GLU A 45 12.44 -3.58 -0.47
N SER A 46 11.60 -4.07 -1.37
CA SER A 46 12.07 -4.35 -2.73
C SER A 46 12.27 -3.07 -3.54
N GLY A 47 11.87 -1.93 -2.99
CA GLY A 47 12.04 -0.66 -3.66
C GLY A 47 10.92 -0.31 -4.62
N GLN A 48 9.87 -1.09 -4.64
CA GLN A 48 8.77 -0.87 -5.59
C GLN A 48 8.00 0.40 -5.30
N SER A 49 8.03 0.84 -4.04
CA SER A 49 7.31 2.05 -3.65
C SER A 49 8.11 3.32 -3.89
N ALA A 50 9.36 3.20 -4.30
CA ALA A 50 10.25 4.35 -4.40
C ALA A 50 9.70 5.41 -5.35
N ASP A 51 9.07 4.99 -6.42
CA ASP A 51 8.57 5.92 -7.41
C ASP A 51 7.48 6.81 -6.85
N ALA A 52 6.68 6.27 -5.96
CA ALA A 52 5.54 7.01 -5.44
C ALA A 52 5.95 8.11 -4.48
N ASP A 53 7.15 8.03 -3.95
CA ASP A 53 7.63 9.02 -2.99
C ASP A 53 8.14 10.28 -3.68
N LYS A 54 8.23 10.26 -4.95
CA LYS A 54 8.70 11.42 -5.71
C LYS A 54 7.55 12.29 -6.19
#